data_e2e64a81d5ce0c879519f99822d809aa
#
_entry.id   e2e64a81d5ce0c879519f99822d809aa
#
_cell.length_a   1.000
_cell.length_b   1.000
_cell.length_c   1.000
_cell.angle_alpha   90.00
_cell.angle_beta   90.00
_cell.angle_gamma   90.00
#
_symmetry.space_group_name_H-M   'P 1'
#
loop_
_entity.id
_entity.type
_entity.pdbx_description
1 polymer ?
#
loop_
_entity_poly.entity_id
_entity_poly.type
_entity_poly.pdbx_seq_one_letter_code
_entity_poly.pdbx_strand_id
1 'polypeptide(L)'
;MQDRFESVLEAHAARYPAMMPQDYGKLAYQHVFGPEHLVKDAQAVDRLLQEEWETLRPDPDGVFRAEPIGNGLCRLHLAGPWDPTAGKLLGELFCRTAREHSGTAAELAERLELLQSCPVPGMRDWLADYRAAGCPAVHHSEPFRKAYHPHYRVLAADYAHYFPALLALHRLLAEKGRIVVAVDGRCGSGKSGFGRLLERLFDCNVVHMDDFYLPIAARPENWTEIPGGNMDLSRFREEVLLPARRGETIFYRPFDCRSQTLLDAQPLPSRPLTVVEGSYSHHPELAGKYDLKLFLTCSREEQARRLQAREGTYYQTFETCWIPAEERYLRSFDIENGDVLRLDTTAFFLE
;
A
#
# COMPACT_ATOMS: atom_id res chain seq x y z
N MET A 1 -2.29 -8.40 -17.40
CA MET A 1 -1.20 -7.55 -17.92
C MET A 1 0.07 -8.37 -17.75
N GLN A 2 0.81 -8.57 -18.81
CA GLN A 2 2.04 -9.37 -18.78
C GLN A 2 3.07 -8.67 -17.90
N ASP A 3 3.56 -9.38 -16.90
CA ASP A 3 4.64 -8.95 -16.01
C ASP A 3 5.88 -8.65 -16.87
N ARG A 4 6.17 -7.36 -17.03
CA ARG A 4 7.29 -6.93 -17.86
C ARG A 4 8.57 -6.92 -17.04
N PHE A 5 9.11 -8.09 -16.74
CA PHE A 5 10.40 -8.20 -16.08
C PHE A 5 11.51 -7.43 -16.82
N GLU A 6 11.42 -7.28 -18.13
CA GLU A 6 12.31 -6.45 -18.95
C GLU A 6 12.32 -4.99 -18.48
N SER A 7 11.14 -4.40 -18.19
CA SER A 7 11.08 -3.03 -17.66
C SER A 7 11.72 -2.91 -16.28
N VAL A 8 11.60 -3.94 -15.46
CA VAL A 8 12.28 -4.02 -14.16
C VAL A 8 13.80 -4.07 -14.35
N LEU A 9 14.28 -4.90 -15.28
CA LEU A 9 15.72 -4.99 -15.61
C LEU A 9 16.28 -3.65 -16.08
N GLU A 10 15.58 -2.97 -17.00
CA GLU A 10 15.98 -1.66 -17.53
C GLU A 10 16.04 -0.60 -16.41
N ALA A 11 15.03 -0.53 -15.55
CA ALA A 11 14.98 0.41 -14.44
C ALA A 11 16.12 0.18 -13.44
N HIS A 12 16.40 -1.10 -13.10
CA HIS A 12 17.48 -1.45 -12.19
C HIS A 12 18.86 -1.22 -12.82
N ALA A 13 19.06 -1.54 -14.11
CA ALA A 13 20.30 -1.27 -14.83
C ALA A 13 20.61 0.24 -14.88
N ALA A 14 19.60 1.06 -15.17
CA ALA A 14 19.76 2.51 -15.18
C ALA A 14 20.10 3.08 -13.79
N ARG A 15 19.48 2.53 -12.75
CA ARG A 15 19.66 2.98 -11.37
C ARG A 15 20.98 2.53 -10.76
N TYR A 16 21.45 1.33 -11.13
CA TYR A 16 22.60 0.66 -10.54
C TYR A 16 23.68 0.29 -11.60
N PRO A 17 24.40 1.26 -12.17
CA PRO A 17 25.40 0.99 -13.22
C PRO A 17 26.51 0.00 -12.85
N ALA A 18 26.75 -0.24 -11.55
CA ALA A 18 27.74 -1.21 -11.07
C ALA A 18 27.18 -2.65 -10.93
N MET A 19 25.97 -2.93 -11.45
CA MET A 19 25.46 -4.31 -11.47
C MET A 19 26.34 -5.22 -12.31
N MET A 20 26.66 -6.38 -11.74
CA MET A 20 27.34 -7.48 -12.41
C MET A 20 26.32 -8.56 -12.80
N PRO A 21 26.64 -9.52 -13.67
CA PRO A 21 25.74 -10.63 -14.03
C PRO A 21 25.05 -11.30 -12.83
N GLN A 22 25.78 -11.48 -11.73
CA GLN A 22 25.26 -12.02 -10.47
C GLN A 22 24.11 -11.20 -9.89
N ASP A 23 24.14 -9.87 -10.02
CA ASP A 23 23.10 -9.00 -9.49
C ASP A 23 21.80 -9.06 -10.30
N TYR A 24 21.93 -9.24 -11.62
CA TYR A 24 20.79 -9.52 -12.50
C TYR A 24 20.17 -10.88 -12.20
N GLY A 25 21.01 -11.92 -11.98
CA GLY A 25 20.52 -13.23 -11.55
C GLY A 25 19.83 -13.19 -10.19
N LYS A 26 20.37 -12.40 -9.23
CA LYS A 26 19.71 -12.17 -7.95
C LYS A 26 18.35 -11.47 -8.11
N LEU A 27 18.25 -10.49 -8.99
CA LEU A 27 16.99 -9.79 -9.27
C LEU A 27 15.97 -10.75 -9.87
N ALA A 28 16.36 -11.57 -10.85
CA ALA A 28 15.51 -12.61 -11.42
C ALA A 28 15.03 -13.63 -10.38
N TYR A 29 15.94 -14.07 -9.50
CA TYR A 29 15.62 -14.99 -8.41
C TYR A 29 14.59 -14.37 -7.44
N GLN A 30 14.82 -13.15 -7.00
CA GLN A 30 13.91 -12.44 -6.08
C GLN A 30 12.56 -12.13 -6.72
N HIS A 31 12.53 -11.80 -8.00
CA HIS A 31 11.31 -11.59 -8.78
C HIS A 31 10.42 -12.85 -8.79
N VAL A 32 11.02 -14.04 -8.88
CA VAL A 32 10.29 -15.31 -8.96
C VAL A 32 9.97 -15.87 -7.58
N PHE A 33 10.95 -15.99 -6.71
CA PHE A 33 10.80 -16.69 -5.42
C PHE A 33 10.57 -15.77 -4.23
N GLY A 34 10.67 -14.45 -4.42
CA GLY A 34 10.56 -13.53 -3.29
C GLY A 34 11.57 -13.85 -2.16
N PRO A 35 11.14 -13.71 -0.90
CA PRO A 35 11.99 -13.95 0.25
C PRO A 35 11.94 -15.38 0.80
N GLU A 36 11.27 -16.34 0.15
CA GLU A 36 10.98 -17.68 0.68
C GLU A 36 12.21 -18.38 1.27
N HIS A 37 13.36 -18.31 0.55
CA HIS A 37 14.61 -18.98 0.95
C HIS A 37 15.28 -18.37 2.20
N LEU A 38 14.88 -17.17 2.63
CA LEU A 38 15.45 -16.45 3.78
C LEU A 38 14.67 -16.64 5.07
N VAL A 39 13.44 -17.16 5.00
CA VAL A 39 12.54 -17.30 6.16
C VAL A 39 12.47 -18.76 6.59
N LYS A 40 13.43 -19.19 7.41
CA LYS A 40 13.40 -20.51 8.04
C LYS A 40 12.72 -20.50 9.42
N ASP A 41 12.85 -19.40 10.15
CA ASP A 41 12.33 -19.21 11.50
C ASP A 41 12.09 -17.71 11.75
N ALA A 42 10.90 -17.35 12.21
CA ALA A 42 10.52 -15.96 12.49
C ALA A 42 11.43 -15.32 13.57
N GLN A 43 11.83 -16.06 14.61
CA GLN A 43 12.72 -15.54 15.65
C GLN A 43 14.15 -15.26 15.11
N ALA A 44 14.58 -16.04 14.13
CA ALA A 44 15.86 -15.78 13.46
C ALA A 44 15.79 -14.51 12.60
N VAL A 45 14.65 -14.24 11.96
CA VAL A 45 14.43 -13.01 11.18
C VAL A 45 14.55 -11.77 12.08
N ASP A 46 13.89 -11.77 13.24
CA ASP A 46 13.92 -10.63 14.17
C ASP A 46 15.34 -10.35 14.68
N ARG A 47 16.11 -11.39 15.04
CA ARG A 47 17.51 -11.25 15.48
C ARG A 47 18.39 -10.66 14.37
N LEU A 48 18.30 -11.20 13.15
CA LEU A 48 19.07 -10.72 12.02
C LEU A 48 18.73 -9.28 11.65
N LEU A 49 17.46 -8.89 11.75
CA LEU A 49 17.05 -7.51 11.55
C LEU A 49 17.62 -6.57 12.60
N GLN A 50 17.68 -7.00 13.85
CA GLN A 50 18.22 -6.21 14.94
C GLN A 50 19.75 -6.05 14.83
N GLU A 51 20.47 -7.12 14.50
CA GLU A 51 21.93 -7.09 14.25
C GLU A 51 22.29 -6.20 13.05
N GLU A 52 21.55 -6.31 11.95
CA GLU A 52 21.75 -5.48 10.76
C GLU A 52 21.45 -4.01 11.06
N TRP A 53 20.42 -3.76 11.84
CA TRP A 53 20.03 -2.44 12.26
C TRP A 53 21.14 -1.66 12.99
N GLU A 54 21.87 -2.30 13.89
CA GLU A 54 22.97 -1.68 14.62
C GLU A 54 24.10 -1.19 13.69
N THR A 55 24.16 -1.71 12.48
CA THR A 55 25.16 -1.34 11.44
C THR A 55 24.64 -0.32 10.43
N LEU A 56 23.32 -0.10 10.37
CA LEU A 56 22.70 0.80 9.41
C LEU A 56 22.93 2.27 9.78
N ARG A 57 23.22 3.06 8.75
CA ARG A 57 23.18 4.52 8.85
C ARG A 57 21.80 4.98 8.39
N PRO A 58 21.00 5.65 9.25
CA PRO A 58 19.72 6.21 8.84
C PRO A 58 19.89 7.14 7.63
N ASP A 59 18.98 7.08 6.69
CA ASP A 59 18.90 8.06 5.61
C ASP A 59 18.58 9.43 6.24
N PRO A 60 19.28 10.51 5.86
CA PRO A 60 18.95 11.87 6.33
C PRO A 60 17.48 12.25 6.12
N ASP A 61 16.85 11.73 5.06
CA ASP A 61 15.44 12.00 4.76
C ASP A 61 14.46 11.13 5.57
N GLY A 62 14.96 10.11 6.30
CA GLY A 62 14.19 9.27 7.22
C GLY A 62 12.99 8.55 6.58
N VAL A 63 13.02 8.24 5.27
CA VAL A 63 11.89 7.67 4.53
C VAL A 63 12.17 6.22 4.13
N PHE A 64 11.24 5.32 4.46
CA PHE A 64 11.23 3.97 3.91
C PHE A 64 10.87 4.02 2.42
N ARG A 65 11.76 3.52 1.58
CA ARG A 65 11.59 3.54 0.12
C ARG A 65 11.31 2.15 -0.41
N ALA A 66 10.18 1.98 -1.07
CA ALA A 66 9.86 0.79 -1.83
C ALA A 66 10.46 0.88 -3.25
N GLU A 67 11.12 -0.18 -3.70
CA GLU A 67 11.69 -0.32 -5.03
C GLU A 67 11.07 -1.55 -5.69
N PRO A 68 10.23 -1.38 -6.73
CA PRO A 68 9.58 -2.49 -7.42
C PRO A 68 10.60 -3.45 -8.04
N ILE A 69 10.34 -4.74 -7.89
CA ILE A 69 11.10 -5.81 -8.56
C ILE A 69 10.22 -6.70 -9.44
N GLY A 70 8.94 -6.29 -9.64
CA GLY A 70 7.93 -7.02 -10.40
C GLY A 70 7.32 -8.18 -9.63
N ASN A 71 6.36 -8.88 -10.26
CA ASN A 71 5.65 -10.02 -9.69
C ASN A 71 4.99 -9.72 -8.33
N GLY A 72 4.44 -8.51 -8.17
CA GLY A 72 3.81 -8.05 -6.92
C GLY A 72 4.77 -7.88 -5.75
N LEU A 73 6.07 -7.72 -5.99
CA LEU A 73 7.11 -7.60 -5.00
C LEU A 73 7.89 -6.29 -5.08
N CYS A 74 8.33 -5.81 -3.92
CA CYS A 74 9.24 -4.66 -3.78
C CYS A 74 10.39 -4.98 -2.83
N ARG A 75 11.54 -4.32 -3.05
CA ARG A 75 12.58 -4.17 -2.03
C ARG A 75 12.23 -2.97 -1.17
N LEU A 76 11.95 -3.18 0.11
CA LEU A 76 11.83 -2.09 1.08
C LEU A 76 13.21 -1.80 1.65
N HIS A 77 13.75 -0.61 1.33
CA HIS A 77 15.05 -0.16 1.83
C HIS A 77 14.96 0.24 3.31
N LEU A 78 15.95 -0.20 4.11
CA LEU A 78 15.94 -0.07 5.57
C LEU A 78 16.52 1.27 6.08
N ALA A 79 16.59 2.28 5.22
CA ALA A 79 17.17 3.57 5.56
C ALA A 79 16.22 4.54 6.30
N GLY A 80 14.98 4.13 6.56
CA GLY A 80 13.97 4.98 7.21
C GLY A 80 14.13 5.10 8.73
N PRO A 81 13.25 5.86 9.39
CA PRO A 81 13.27 6.06 10.84
C PRO A 81 12.90 4.76 11.56
N TRP A 82 13.90 4.15 12.15
CA TRP A 82 13.80 2.84 12.74
C TRP A 82 13.61 2.88 14.27
N ASP A 83 12.78 1.98 14.74
CA ASP A 83 12.61 1.65 16.16
C ASP A 83 12.22 0.17 16.30
N PRO A 84 12.12 -0.39 17.52
CA PRO A 84 11.71 -1.78 17.72
C PRO A 84 10.35 -2.13 17.10
N THR A 85 9.41 -1.17 17.02
CA THR A 85 8.09 -1.37 16.41
C THR A 85 8.24 -1.55 14.89
N ALA A 86 9.06 -0.72 14.24
CA ALA A 86 9.36 -0.84 12.82
C ALA A 86 10.03 -2.18 12.50
N GLY A 87 10.97 -2.63 13.34
CA GLY A 87 11.63 -3.93 13.20
C GLY A 87 10.65 -5.09 13.28
N LYS A 88 9.80 -5.08 14.31
CA LYS A 88 8.79 -6.12 14.50
C LYS A 88 7.81 -6.19 13.34
N LEU A 89 7.24 -5.04 12.95
CA LEU A 89 6.33 -4.97 11.80
C LEU A 89 6.99 -5.48 10.52
N LEU A 90 8.24 -5.05 10.25
CA LEU A 90 8.97 -5.50 9.07
C LEU A 90 9.18 -7.02 9.09
N GLY A 91 9.58 -7.59 10.23
CA GLY A 91 9.74 -9.04 10.39
C GLY A 91 8.45 -9.80 10.12
N GLU A 92 7.32 -9.34 10.66
CA GLU A 92 6.00 -9.92 10.44
C GLU A 92 5.60 -9.88 8.95
N LEU A 93 5.73 -8.73 8.28
CA LEU A 93 5.40 -8.57 6.86
C LEU A 93 6.34 -9.38 5.94
N PHE A 94 7.62 -9.46 6.29
CA PHE A 94 8.60 -10.28 5.58
C PHE A 94 8.27 -11.76 5.65
N CYS A 95 7.98 -12.28 6.85
CA CYS A 95 7.56 -13.66 7.04
C CYS A 95 6.22 -13.96 6.35
N ARG A 96 5.32 -12.98 6.33
CA ARG A 96 4.04 -13.11 5.66
C ARG A 96 4.20 -13.16 4.14
N THR A 97 5.02 -12.27 3.57
CA THR A 97 5.35 -12.30 2.14
C THR A 97 5.93 -13.67 1.74
N ALA A 98 6.86 -14.21 2.54
CA ALA A 98 7.46 -15.51 2.26
C ALA A 98 6.45 -16.67 2.26
N ARG A 99 5.37 -16.56 3.00
CA ARG A 99 4.30 -17.60 3.04
C ARG A 99 3.26 -17.42 1.94
N GLU A 100 3.00 -16.20 1.53
CA GLU A 100 1.95 -15.86 0.56
C GLU A 100 2.46 -15.86 -0.89
N HIS A 101 3.79 -15.71 -1.08
CA HIS A 101 4.41 -15.69 -2.40
C HIS A 101 5.11 -17.02 -2.69
N SER A 102 4.92 -17.53 -3.89
CA SER A 102 5.59 -18.75 -4.37
C SER A 102 5.97 -18.59 -5.82
N GLY A 103 7.10 -19.19 -6.22
CA GLY A 103 7.58 -19.23 -7.60
C GLY A 103 8.00 -20.64 -7.99
N THR A 104 8.27 -20.84 -9.27
CA THR A 104 8.69 -22.14 -9.83
C THR A 104 10.03 -22.04 -10.54
N ALA A 105 10.72 -23.19 -10.63
CA ALA A 105 11.96 -23.28 -11.40
C ALA A 105 11.75 -22.97 -12.90
N ALA A 106 10.57 -23.26 -13.44
CA ALA A 106 10.20 -22.94 -14.82
C ALA A 106 10.14 -21.42 -15.04
N GLU A 107 9.47 -20.69 -14.15
CA GLU A 107 9.42 -19.22 -14.19
C GLU A 107 10.82 -18.61 -14.07
N LEU A 108 11.67 -19.12 -13.17
CA LEU A 108 13.06 -18.66 -13.11
C LEU A 108 13.79 -18.90 -14.43
N ALA A 109 13.63 -20.09 -15.03
CA ALA A 109 14.26 -20.40 -16.32
C ALA A 109 13.85 -19.38 -17.40
N GLU A 110 12.58 -19.02 -17.50
CA GLU A 110 12.09 -17.97 -18.41
C GLU A 110 12.74 -16.61 -18.16
N ARG A 111 12.88 -16.19 -16.89
CA ARG A 111 13.56 -14.93 -16.54
C ARG A 111 15.04 -14.96 -16.88
N LEU A 112 15.71 -16.09 -16.68
CA LEU A 112 17.14 -16.26 -17.05
C LEU A 112 17.36 -16.25 -18.58
N GLU A 113 16.38 -16.67 -19.39
CA GLU A 113 16.45 -16.49 -20.85
C GLU A 113 16.49 -15.02 -21.26
N LEU A 114 15.69 -14.17 -20.60
CA LEU A 114 15.70 -12.73 -20.86
C LEU A 114 17.07 -12.09 -20.54
N LEU A 115 17.76 -12.58 -19.52
CA LEU A 115 19.09 -12.08 -19.18
C LEU A 115 20.15 -12.33 -20.24
N GLN A 116 20.00 -13.35 -21.12
CA GLN A 116 20.96 -13.64 -22.17
C GLN A 116 21.12 -12.49 -23.17
N SER A 117 20.05 -11.69 -23.35
CA SER A 117 20.03 -10.54 -24.25
C SER A 117 20.57 -9.26 -23.58
N CYS A 118 20.79 -9.25 -22.29
CA CYS A 118 21.31 -8.08 -21.57
C CYS A 118 22.76 -7.80 -22.01
N PRO A 119 23.11 -6.55 -22.39
CA PRO A 119 24.45 -6.20 -22.87
C PRO A 119 25.44 -6.02 -21.70
N VAL A 120 25.55 -7.03 -20.84
CA VAL A 120 26.42 -7.03 -19.66
C VAL A 120 27.62 -7.98 -19.91
N PRO A 121 28.87 -7.49 -19.80
CA PRO A 121 30.03 -8.33 -20.01
C PRO A 121 30.03 -9.55 -19.10
N GLY A 122 30.32 -10.73 -19.65
CA GLY A 122 30.38 -12.00 -18.93
C GLY A 122 29.03 -12.63 -18.58
N MET A 123 27.90 -12.04 -19.01
CA MET A 123 26.56 -12.55 -18.69
C MET A 123 26.37 -14.00 -19.14
N ARG A 124 26.79 -14.36 -20.36
CA ARG A 124 26.58 -15.71 -20.91
C ARG A 124 27.33 -16.77 -20.12
N ASP A 125 28.59 -16.49 -19.80
CA ASP A 125 29.46 -17.44 -19.04
C ASP A 125 28.90 -17.61 -17.63
N TRP A 126 28.54 -16.49 -16.97
CA TRP A 126 27.94 -16.53 -15.64
C TRP A 126 26.62 -17.33 -15.64
N LEU A 127 25.72 -17.14 -16.63
CA LEU A 127 24.47 -17.89 -16.74
C LEU A 127 24.70 -19.38 -16.93
N ALA A 128 25.72 -19.77 -17.71
CA ALA A 128 26.08 -21.18 -17.89
C ALA A 128 26.49 -21.82 -16.56
N ASP A 129 27.41 -21.17 -15.82
CA ASP A 129 27.87 -21.62 -14.50
C ASP A 129 26.72 -21.65 -13.47
N TYR A 130 25.88 -20.62 -13.46
CA TYR A 130 24.75 -20.51 -12.55
C TYR A 130 23.71 -21.63 -12.77
N ARG A 131 23.42 -21.94 -14.04
CA ARG A 131 22.54 -23.07 -14.40
C ARG A 131 23.16 -24.42 -14.03
N ALA A 132 24.43 -24.58 -14.27
CA ALA A 132 25.16 -25.80 -13.89
C ALA A 132 25.17 -26.02 -12.36
N ALA A 133 25.15 -24.92 -11.59
CA ALA A 133 25.06 -24.96 -10.13
C ALA A 133 23.61 -25.19 -9.62
N GLY A 134 22.60 -25.31 -10.50
CA GLY A 134 21.19 -25.52 -10.11
C GLY A 134 20.46 -24.25 -9.70
N CYS A 135 20.91 -23.08 -10.12
CA CYS A 135 20.31 -21.78 -9.90
C CYS A 135 20.01 -21.44 -8.42
N PRO A 136 20.99 -21.57 -7.50
CA PRO A 136 20.78 -21.29 -6.09
C PRO A 136 20.54 -19.79 -5.83
N ALA A 137 19.96 -19.44 -4.65
CA ALA A 137 19.95 -18.06 -4.20
C ALA A 137 21.37 -17.49 -4.10
N VAL A 138 21.59 -16.28 -4.59
CA VAL A 138 22.90 -15.62 -4.59
C VAL A 138 22.89 -14.29 -3.84
N HIS A 139 24.03 -13.92 -3.28
CA HIS A 139 24.25 -12.59 -2.71
C HIS A 139 24.51 -11.55 -3.81
N HIS A 140 24.45 -10.26 -3.46
CA HIS A 140 24.96 -9.21 -4.35
C HIS A 140 26.45 -9.36 -4.60
N SER A 141 26.89 -8.98 -5.80
CA SER A 141 28.30 -8.92 -6.15
C SER A 141 29.08 -7.96 -5.26
N GLU A 142 30.38 -8.16 -5.15
CA GLU A 142 31.24 -7.26 -4.37
C GLU A 142 31.26 -5.82 -4.90
N PRO A 143 31.33 -5.56 -6.23
CA PRO A 143 31.20 -4.22 -6.78
C PRO A 143 29.87 -3.56 -6.41
N PHE A 144 28.74 -4.27 -6.48
CA PHE A 144 27.43 -3.75 -6.11
C PHE A 144 27.39 -3.39 -4.61
N ARG A 145 27.86 -4.27 -3.74
CA ARG A 145 27.88 -4.03 -2.29
C ARG A 145 28.73 -2.83 -1.92
N LYS A 146 29.88 -2.65 -2.56
CA LYS A 146 30.75 -1.50 -2.33
C LYS A 146 30.16 -0.19 -2.83
N ALA A 147 29.44 -0.22 -3.95
CA ALA A 147 28.87 0.97 -4.56
C ALA A 147 27.57 1.45 -3.86
N TYR A 148 26.73 0.52 -3.43
CA TYR A 148 25.35 0.85 -3.04
C TYR A 148 24.99 0.48 -1.60
N HIS A 149 25.80 -0.28 -0.88
CA HIS A 149 25.54 -0.71 0.50
C HIS A 149 24.11 -1.20 0.70
N PRO A 150 23.65 -2.25 -0.04
CA PRO A 150 22.26 -2.63 -0.12
C PRO A 150 21.75 -3.22 1.20
N HIS A 151 20.84 -2.53 1.85
CA HIS A 151 20.11 -2.98 3.02
C HIS A 151 18.60 -2.89 2.72
N TYR A 152 17.95 -4.02 2.50
CA TYR A 152 16.52 -4.09 2.18
C TYR A 152 15.91 -5.44 2.55
N ARG A 153 14.57 -5.48 2.59
CA ARG A 153 13.80 -6.71 2.62
C ARG A 153 12.86 -6.76 1.42
N VAL A 154 12.69 -7.96 0.85
CA VAL A 154 11.70 -8.19 -0.21
C VAL A 154 10.34 -8.41 0.46
N LEU A 155 9.38 -7.58 0.13
CA LEU A 155 8.00 -7.62 0.62
C LEU A 155 7.02 -7.67 -0.55
N ALA A 156 5.79 -8.12 -0.28
CA ALA A 156 4.68 -7.86 -1.18
C ALA A 156 4.56 -6.34 -1.43
N ALA A 157 4.26 -5.95 -2.66
CA ALA A 157 4.28 -4.55 -3.08
C ALA A 157 3.36 -3.68 -2.23
N ASP A 158 2.15 -4.16 -1.91
CA ASP A 158 1.21 -3.46 -1.04
C ASP A 158 1.78 -3.26 0.38
N TYR A 159 2.48 -4.24 0.96
CA TYR A 159 3.13 -4.08 2.26
C TYR A 159 4.24 -3.03 2.22
N ALA A 160 5.07 -3.05 1.17
CA ALA A 160 6.18 -2.12 1.03
C ALA A 160 5.71 -0.68 0.80
N HIS A 161 4.73 -0.49 -0.08
CA HIS A 161 4.21 0.84 -0.41
C HIS A 161 3.44 1.48 0.75
N TYR A 162 2.64 0.67 1.47
CA TYR A 162 1.88 1.16 2.63
C TYR A 162 2.66 1.09 3.95
N PHE A 163 3.93 0.67 3.95
CA PHE A 163 4.72 0.49 5.17
C PHE A 163 4.68 1.69 6.13
N PRO A 164 4.82 2.95 5.67
CA PRO A 164 4.74 4.11 6.57
C PRO A 164 3.40 4.23 7.30
N ALA A 165 2.29 3.95 6.60
CA ALA A 165 0.95 3.98 7.19
C ALA A 165 0.75 2.82 8.17
N LEU A 166 1.17 1.61 7.79
CA LEU A 166 1.11 0.42 8.65
C LEU A 166 1.90 0.62 9.93
N LEU A 167 3.08 1.24 9.84
CA LEU A 167 3.92 1.56 11.00
C LEU A 167 3.26 2.60 11.92
N ALA A 168 2.65 3.64 11.35
CA ALA A 168 1.93 4.64 12.13
C ALA A 168 0.75 4.00 12.90
N LEU A 169 0.01 3.10 12.24
CA LEU A 169 -1.08 2.35 12.88
C LEU A 169 -0.57 1.45 14.02
N HIS A 170 0.51 0.71 13.78
CA HIS A 170 1.12 -0.15 14.80
C HIS A 170 1.56 0.63 16.04
N ARG A 171 2.21 1.79 15.84
CA ARG A 171 2.65 2.66 16.95
C ARG A 171 1.47 3.19 17.77
N LEU A 172 0.44 3.70 17.08
CA LEU A 172 -0.74 4.23 17.75
C LEU A 172 -1.55 3.15 18.50
N LEU A 173 -1.67 1.95 17.91
CA LEU A 173 -2.32 0.81 18.58
C LEU A 173 -1.54 0.37 19.83
N ALA A 174 -0.21 0.32 19.76
CA ALA A 174 0.64 -0.02 20.89
C ALA A 174 0.53 1.04 22.03
N GLU A 175 0.38 2.32 21.67
CA GLU A 175 0.26 3.43 22.63
C GLU A 175 -1.14 3.50 23.26
N LYS A 176 -2.20 3.42 22.43
CA LYS A 176 -3.58 3.74 22.86
C LYS A 176 -4.47 2.53 23.09
N GLY A 177 -4.08 1.35 22.60
CA GLY A 177 -4.86 0.12 22.65
C GLY A 177 -6.11 0.11 21.77
N ARG A 178 -6.68 1.27 21.49
CA ARG A 178 -7.82 1.45 20.54
C ARG A 178 -7.70 2.77 19.82
N ILE A 179 -7.93 2.73 18.49
CA ILE A 179 -7.86 3.91 17.62
C ILE A 179 -8.98 3.93 16.58
N VAL A 180 -9.36 5.12 16.15
CA VAL A 180 -10.25 5.37 15.02
C VAL A 180 -9.48 6.17 13.98
N VAL A 181 -9.43 5.65 12.76
CA VAL A 181 -8.61 6.18 11.66
C VAL A 181 -9.48 6.52 10.48
N ALA A 182 -9.23 7.64 9.84
CA ALA A 182 -9.87 8.02 8.59
C ALA A 182 -8.91 7.89 7.41
N VAL A 183 -9.42 7.36 6.29
CA VAL A 183 -8.72 7.20 5.01
C VAL A 183 -9.50 7.93 3.93
N ASP A 184 -9.12 9.17 3.68
CA ASP A 184 -9.69 10.02 2.63
C ASP A 184 -8.78 10.06 1.40
N GLY A 185 -9.23 10.72 0.35
CA GLY A 185 -8.44 10.91 -0.87
C GLY A 185 -9.26 10.78 -2.12
N ARG A 186 -8.62 11.02 -3.25
CA ARG A 186 -9.25 11.04 -4.58
C ARG A 186 -9.87 9.70 -4.95
N CYS A 187 -11.03 9.71 -5.60
CA CYS A 187 -11.60 8.50 -6.20
C CYS A 187 -10.58 7.85 -7.14
N GLY A 188 -10.51 6.52 -7.12
CA GLY A 188 -9.46 5.79 -7.87
C GLY A 188 -8.06 5.78 -7.20
N SER A 189 -7.85 6.43 -6.05
CA SER A 189 -6.56 6.44 -5.35
C SER A 189 -6.23 5.16 -4.57
N GLY A 190 -7.17 4.20 -4.47
CA GLY A 190 -6.92 2.92 -3.81
C GLY A 190 -7.40 2.81 -2.37
N LYS A 191 -8.22 3.72 -1.85
CA LYS A 191 -8.76 3.72 -0.47
C LYS A 191 -9.34 2.36 -0.06
N SER A 192 -10.29 1.83 -0.84
CA SER A 192 -10.94 0.55 -0.53
C SER A 192 -9.98 -0.65 -0.64
N GLY A 193 -8.95 -0.56 -1.51
CA GLY A 193 -7.86 -1.54 -1.55
C GLY A 193 -7.05 -1.54 -0.25
N PHE A 194 -6.72 -0.35 0.24
CA PHE A 194 -6.03 -0.18 1.51
C PHE A 194 -6.90 -0.63 2.70
N GLY A 195 -8.21 -0.34 2.69
CA GLY A 195 -9.15 -0.87 3.69
C GLY A 195 -9.10 -2.39 3.78
N ARG A 196 -9.19 -3.09 2.64
CA ARG A 196 -9.07 -4.57 2.58
C ARG A 196 -7.70 -5.07 3.03
N LEU A 197 -6.62 -4.33 2.77
CA LEU A 197 -5.30 -4.66 3.30
C LEU A 197 -5.30 -4.62 4.83
N LEU A 198 -5.90 -3.59 5.42
CA LEU A 198 -5.99 -3.45 6.87
C LEU A 198 -6.82 -4.57 7.51
N GLU A 199 -7.92 -5.01 6.90
CA GLU A 199 -8.71 -6.17 7.36
C GLU A 199 -7.89 -7.48 7.38
N ARG A 200 -6.94 -7.64 6.45
CA ARG A 200 -6.05 -8.81 6.42
C ARG A 200 -4.95 -8.76 7.48
N LEU A 201 -4.53 -7.56 7.89
CA LEU A 201 -3.37 -7.35 8.75
C LEU A 201 -3.74 -7.08 10.21
N PHE A 202 -4.92 -6.53 10.47
CA PHE A 202 -5.33 -6.08 11.80
C PHE A 202 -6.68 -6.65 12.22
N ASP A 203 -6.89 -6.76 13.51
CA ASP A 203 -8.23 -6.96 14.07
C ASP A 203 -8.98 -5.61 14.02
N CYS A 204 -9.70 -5.37 12.91
CA CYS A 204 -10.34 -4.10 12.65
C CYS A 204 -11.74 -4.21 12.09
N ASN A 205 -12.51 -3.13 12.23
CA ASN A 205 -13.71 -2.84 11.46
C ASN A 205 -13.35 -1.85 10.34
N VAL A 206 -13.85 -2.07 9.13
CA VAL A 206 -13.78 -1.10 8.04
C VAL A 206 -15.21 -0.62 7.73
N VAL A 207 -15.43 0.69 7.78
CA VAL A 207 -16.71 1.33 7.48
C VAL A 207 -16.52 2.25 6.28
N HIS A 208 -17.41 2.11 5.30
CA HIS A 208 -17.36 2.84 4.05
C HIS A 208 -18.20 4.13 4.13
N MET A 209 -17.62 5.26 3.78
CA MET A 209 -18.38 6.52 3.69
C MET A 209 -19.50 6.45 2.66
N ASP A 210 -19.34 5.62 1.62
CA ASP A 210 -20.35 5.43 0.58
C ASP A 210 -21.70 4.87 1.12
N ASP A 211 -21.68 4.22 2.29
CA ASP A 211 -22.89 3.77 3.00
C ASP A 211 -23.72 4.93 3.61
N PHE A 212 -23.21 6.15 3.51
CA PHE A 212 -23.82 7.33 4.14
C PHE A 212 -24.19 8.41 3.12
N TYR A 213 -24.45 8.05 1.88
CA TYR A 213 -25.05 8.98 0.93
C TYR A 213 -26.48 9.34 1.33
N LEU A 214 -26.84 10.60 1.10
CA LEU A 214 -28.23 11.04 1.14
C LEU A 214 -29.01 10.46 -0.05
N PRO A 215 -30.28 10.06 0.14
CA PRO A 215 -31.19 9.77 -0.96
C PRO A 215 -31.23 10.95 -1.95
N ILE A 216 -31.39 10.69 -3.24
CA ILE A 216 -31.40 11.75 -4.27
C ILE A 216 -32.41 12.84 -3.92
N ALA A 217 -33.62 12.45 -3.45
CA ALA A 217 -34.68 13.39 -3.07
C ALA A 217 -34.35 14.27 -1.86
N ALA A 218 -33.37 13.89 -1.04
CA ALA A 218 -32.95 14.63 0.16
C ALA A 218 -31.68 15.48 -0.08
N ARG A 219 -31.03 15.34 -1.24
CA ARG A 219 -29.86 16.16 -1.58
C ARG A 219 -30.30 17.58 -1.93
N PRO A 220 -29.54 18.61 -1.52
CA PRO A 220 -29.74 19.96 -2.05
C PRO A 220 -29.63 19.96 -3.59
N GLU A 221 -30.40 20.81 -4.28
CA GLU A 221 -30.34 20.93 -5.74
C GLU A 221 -28.91 21.19 -6.25
N ASN A 222 -28.16 21.99 -5.51
CA ASN A 222 -26.76 22.35 -5.80
C ASN A 222 -25.73 21.51 -5.01
N TRP A 223 -26.06 20.26 -4.65
CA TRP A 223 -25.19 19.41 -3.81
C TRP A 223 -23.76 19.29 -4.34
N THR A 224 -23.56 19.34 -5.65
CA THR A 224 -22.21 19.30 -6.26
C THR A 224 -21.37 20.54 -5.96
N GLU A 225 -22.00 21.64 -5.55
CA GLU A 225 -21.33 22.89 -5.18
C GLU A 225 -21.06 22.97 -3.68
N ILE A 226 -21.74 22.14 -2.89
CA ILE A 226 -21.58 22.08 -1.43
C ILE A 226 -20.60 20.94 -1.09
N PRO A 227 -19.45 21.23 -0.47
CA PRO A 227 -18.52 20.19 -0.02
C PRO A 227 -19.23 19.17 0.89
N GLY A 228 -19.31 17.91 0.45
CA GLY A 228 -20.04 16.86 1.19
C GLY A 228 -21.56 16.96 1.13
N GLY A 229 -22.15 17.79 0.25
CA GLY A 229 -23.60 18.02 0.15
C GLY A 229 -24.46 16.81 -0.19
N ASN A 230 -23.83 15.72 -0.60
CA ASN A 230 -24.47 14.42 -0.86
C ASN A 230 -24.34 13.43 0.30
N MET A 231 -23.74 13.83 1.45
CA MET A 231 -23.42 12.94 2.56
C MET A 231 -24.31 13.20 3.77
N ASP A 232 -24.71 12.15 4.45
CA ASP A 232 -25.38 12.20 5.76
C ASP A 232 -24.34 12.12 6.88
N LEU A 233 -23.57 13.21 7.03
CA LEU A 233 -22.49 13.30 8.01
C LEU A 233 -22.98 13.18 9.45
N SER A 234 -24.20 13.67 9.72
CA SER A 234 -24.80 13.57 11.05
C SER A 234 -25.10 12.13 11.43
N ARG A 235 -25.71 11.37 10.53
CA ARG A 235 -25.98 9.94 10.73
C ARG A 235 -24.68 9.16 10.90
N PHE A 236 -23.68 9.42 10.05
CA PHE A 236 -22.36 8.78 10.18
C PHE A 236 -21.74 9.04 11.55
N ARG A 237 -21.76 10.30 12.00
CA ARG A 237 -21.20 10.67 13.32
C ARG A 237 -21.89 9.92 14.46
N GLU A 238 -23.22 9.88 14.46
CA GLU A 238 -23.99 9.28 15.55
C GLU A 238 -23.97 7.75 15.52
N GLU A 239 -24.12 7.14 14.34
CA GLU A 239 -24.25 5.68 14.22
C GLU A 239 -22.87 4.98 14.23
N VAL A 240 -21.78 5.63 13.79
CA VAL A 240 -20.45 5.02 13.65
C VAL A 240 -19.41 5.67 14.52
N LEU A 241 -19.17 6.97 14.32
CA LEU A 241 -17.96 7.59 14.85
C LEU A 241 -17.97 7.70 16.38
N LEU A 242 -19.09 8.10 16.97
CA LEU A 242 -19.22 8.20 18.42
C LEU A 242 -19.20 6.82 19.10
N PRO A 243 -19.93 5.78 18.66
CA PRO A 243 -19.80 4.42 19.20
C PRO A 243 -18.37 3.86 19.09
N ALA A 244 -17.71 4.01 17.93
CA ALA A 244 -16.31 3.59 17.74
C ALA A 244 -15.38 4.22 18.77
N ARG A 245 -15.49 5.52 19.00
CA ARG A 245 -14.69 6.27 19.99
C ARG A 245 -14.90 5.80 21.42
N ARG A 246 -16.15 5.41 21.76
CA ARG A 246 -16.48 4.88 23.09
C ARG A 246 -16.16 3.40 23.25
N GLY A 247 -15.76 2.71 22.17
CA GLY A 247 -15.49 1.28 22.18
C GLY A 247 -16.76 0.44 22.30
N GLU A 248 -17.86 0.93 21.79
CA GLU A 248 -19.15 0.27 21.75
C GLU A 248 -19.32 -0.51 20.43
N THR A 249 -20.28 -1.43 20.39
CA THR A 249 -20.72 -2.05 19.14
C THR A 249 -21.35 -0.96 18.25
N ILE A 250 -20.92 -0.92 17.01
CA ILE A 250 -21.44 -0.01 16.00
C ILE A 250 -22.67 -0.66 15.37
N PHE A 251 -23.77 0.10 15.28
CA PHE A 251 -24.97 -0.29 14.59
C PHE A 251 -25.32 0.81 13.57
N TYR A 252 -25.14 0.52 12.29
CA TYR A 252 -25.54 1.46 11.24
C TYR A 252 -26.22 0.71 10.10
N ARG A 253 -27.03 1.44 9.33
CA ARG A 253 -27.73 0.91 8.16
C ARG A 253 -27.08 1.43 6.89
N PRO A 254 -26.39 0.58 6.10
CA PRO A 254 -25.83 0.99 4.83
C PRO A 254 -26.92 1.56 3.89
N PHE A 255 -26.61 2.64 3.19
CA PHE A 255 -27.48 3.18 2.16
C PHE A 255 -27.19 2.49 0.81
N ASP A 256 -28.22 1.87 0.23
CA ASP A 256 -28.10 1.31 -1.10
C ASP A 256 -28.50 2.35 -2.16
N CYS A 257 -27.50 2.77 -2.95
CA CYS A 257 -27.69 3.75 -4.02
C CYS A 257 -28.61 3.26 -5.16
N ARG A 258 -28.79 1.94 -5.32
CA ARG A 258 -29.65 1.39 -6.38
C ARG A 258 -31.12 1.46 -6.00
N SER A 259 -31.45 0.98 -4.82
CA SER A 259 -32.81 1.02 -4.29
C SER A 259 -33.19 2.36 -3.67
N GLN A 260 -32.23 3.24 -3.42
CA GLN A 260 -32.39 4.52 -2.70
C GLN A 260 -32.96 4.35 -1.29
N THR A 261 -32.61 3.25 -0.61
CA THR A 261 -33.11 2.89 0.73
C THR A 261 -31.98 2.51 1.66
N LEU A 262 -32.26 2.61 2.96
CA LEU A 262 -31.38 2.06 3.99
C LEU A 262 -31.62 0.55 4.10
N LEU A 263 -30.53 -0.21 4.12
CA LEU A 263 -30.56 -1.64 4.36
C LEU A 263 -30.68 -1.96 5.86
N ASP A 264 -30.87 -3.24 6.21
CA ASP A 264 -30.89 -3.68 7.59
C ASP A 264 -29.52 -3.48 8.27
N ALA A 265 -29.57 -3.07 9.53
CA ALA A 265 -28.37 -2.83 10.30
C ALA A 265 -27.62 -4.15 10.59
N GLN A 266 -26.31 -4.11 10.37
CA GLN A 266 -25.41 -5.17 10.77
C GLN A 266 -24.57 -4.70 11.96
N PRO A 267 -24.52 -5.47 13.07
CA PRO A 267 -23.70 -5.08 14.21
C PRO A 267 -22.22 -5.32 13.89
N LEU A 268 -21.40 -4.30 14.11
CA LEU A 268 -19.94 -4.42 14.12
C LEU A 268 -19.44 -4.39 15.56
N PRO A 269 -18.97 -5.51 16.10
CA PRO A 269 -18.46 -5.55 17.48
C PRO A 269 -17.26 -4.62 17.65
N SER A 270 -17.06 -4.14 18.87
CA SER A 270 -15.90 -3.30 19.16
C SER A 270 -14.60 -4.04 18.88
N ARG A 271 -13.70 -3.40 18.11
CA ARG A 271 -12.36 -3.89 17.79
C ARG A 271 -11.29 -2.84 18.13
N PRO A 272 -10.02 -3.24 18.27
CA PRO A 272 -8.93 -2.31 18.55
C PRO A 272 -8.77 -1.20 17.50
N LEU A 273 -9.06 -1.49 16.24
CA LEU A 273 -8.98 -0.55 15.13
C LEU A 273 -10.33 -0.40 14.45
N THR A 274 -10.80 0.83 14.29
CA THR A 274 -11.90 1.17 13.37
C THR A 274 -11.35 2.06 12.28
N VAL A 275 -11.51 1.64 11.04
CA VAL A 275 -11.11 2.36 9.83
C VAL A 275 -12.35 2.92 9.15
N VAL A 276 -12.38 4.21 8.94
CA VAL A 276 -13.39 4.89 8.12
C VAL A 276 -12.74 5.21 6.78
N GLU A 277 -13.19 4.60 5.68
CA GLU A 277 -12.62 4.85 4.37
C GLU A 277 -13.66 5.44 3.41
N GLY A 278 -13.22 6.38 2.62
CA GLY A 278 -14.00 6.98 1.55
C GLY A 278 -13.84 8.50 1.49
N SER A 279 -14.25 9.06 0.36
CA SER A 279 -14.28 10.50 0.17
C SER A 279 -15.18 11.15 1.22
N TYR A 280 -14.81 12.32 1.68
CA TYR A 280 -15.46 13.08 2.76
C TYR A 280 -15.21 12.57 4.19
N SER A 281 -14.43 11.52 4.41
CA SER A 281 -14.12 11.03 5.76
C SER A 281 -13.33 12.07 6.61
N HIS A 282 -12.61 12.99 5.98
CA HIS A 282 -11.93 14.11 6.66
C HIS A 282 -12.77 15.39 6.75
N HIS A 283 -14.07 15.33 6.45
CA HIS A 283 -14.92 16.51 6.52
C HIS A 283 -14.80 17.20 7.90
N PRO A 284 -14.72 18.56 7.98
CA PRO A 284 -14.52 19.28 9.24
C PRO A 284 -15.52 18.95 10.34
N GLU A 285 -16.77 18.61 10.01
CA GLU A 285 -17.79 18.17 10.98
C GLU A 285 -17.42 16.86 11.70
N LEU A 286 -16.52 16.07 11.12
CA LEU A 286 -15.98 14.83 11.67
C LEU A 286 -14.60 15.02 12.29
N ALA A 287 -13.99 16.19 12.10
CA ALA A 287 -12.64 16.50 12.58
C ALA A 287 -12.52 16.39 14.11
N GLY A 288 -11.33 16.10 14.61
CA GLY A 288 -11.04 15.93 16.03
C GLY A 288 -11.57 14.62 16.64
N LYS A 289 -12.11 13.71 15.84
CA LYS A 289 -12.58 12.40 16.28
C LYS A 289 -11.67 11.24 15.86
N TYR A 290 -10.69 11.50 15.01
CA TYR A 290 -9.74 10.50 14.51
C TYR A 290 -8.40 10.58 15.24
N ASP A 291 -7.77 9.43 15.45
CA ASP A 291 -6.42 9.34 16.02
C ASP A 291 -5.35 9.47 14.94
N LEU A 292 -5.70 9.13 13.69
CA LEU A 292 -4.86 9.28 12.52
C LEU A 292 -5.74 9.59 11.31
N LYS A 293 -5.26 10.49 10.47
CA LYS A 293 -5.85 10.79 9.17
C LYS A 293 -4.86 10.43 8.06
N LEU A 294 -5.29 9.62 7.12
CA LEU A 294 -4.53 9.18 5.96
C LEU A 294 -5.17 9.76 4.70
N PHE A 295 -4.37 10.37 3.84
CA PHE A 295 -4.83 10.90 2.57
C PHE A 295 -4.17 10.18 1.40
N LEU A 296 -4.97 9.45 0.60
CA LEU A 296 -4.50 8.73 -0.56
C LEU A 296 -4.73 9.56 -1.82
N THR A 297 -3.70 9.73 -2.63
CA THR A 297 -3.76 10.44 -3.89
C THR A 297 -3.08 9.64 -5.01
N CYS A 298 -3.33 10.03 -6.25
CA CYS A 298 -2.61 9.58 -7.43
C CYS A 298 -2.62 10.67 -8.49
N SER A 299 -1.78 10.55 -9.53
CA SER A 299 -1.81 11.46 -10.66
C SER A 299 -3.16 11.41 -11.38
N ARG A 300 -3.51 12.48 -12.09
CA ARG A 300 -4.78 12.54 -12.85
C ARG A 300 -4.85 11.48 -13.94
N GLU A 301 -3.74 11.21 -14.59
CA GLU A 301 -3.61 10.20 -15.63
C GLU A 301 -3.88 8.80 -15.06
N GLU A 302 -3.28 8.50 -13.92
CA GLU A 302 -3.48 7.22 -13.25
C GLU A 302 -4.89 7.09 -12.66
N GLN A 303 -5.46 8.16 -12.10
CA GLN A 303 -6.84 8.21 -11.67
C GLN A 303 -7.79 7.87 -12.83
N ALA A 304 -7.62 8.55 -13.98
CA ALA A 304 -8.43 8.32 -15.17
C ALA A 304 -8.31 6.88 -15.66
N ARG A 305 -7.08 6.37 -15.76
CA ARG A 305 -6.81 4.98 -16.17
C ARG A 305 -7.53 3.97 -15.28
N ARG A 306 -7.42 4.12 -13.96
CA ARG A 306 -8.06 3.21 -12.97
C ARG A 306 -9.58 3.29 -13.03
N LEU A 307 -10.12 4.50 -13.10
CA LEU A 307 -11.57 4.71 -13.15
C LEU A 307 -12.15 4.20 -14.47
N GLN A 308 -11.50 4.44 -15.61
CA GLN A 308 -11.95 3.89 -16.90
C GLN A 308 -11.96 2.37 -16.89
N ALA A 309 -10.92 1.73 -16.33
CA ALA A 309 -10.85 0.28 -16.22
C ALA A 309 -11.94 -0.31 -15.30
N ARG A 310 -12.33 0.40 -14.23
CA ARG A 310 -13.32 -0.04 -13.24
C ARG A 310 -14.76 0.23 -13.68
N GLU A 311 -15.02 1.44 -14.21
CA GLU A 311 -16.37 1.96 -14.43
C GLU A 311 -16.84 1.85 -15.88
N GLY A 312 -15.91 1.65 -16.83
CA GLY A 312 -16.24 1.57 -18.24
C GLY A 312 -16.94 2.83 -18.76
N THR A 313 -18.12 2.67 -19.33
CA THR A 313 -18.93 3.79 -19.87
C THR A 313 -19.41 4.77 -18.80
N TYR A 314 -19.51 4.35 -17.53
CA TYR A 314 -19.92 5.22 -16.44
C TYR A 314 -18.83 6.22 -16.03
N TYR A 315 -17.59 6.06 -16.50
CA TYR A 315 -16.47 6.97 -16.22
C TYR A 315 -16.80 8.44 -16.54
N GLN A 316 -17.59 8.70 -17.57
CA GLN A 316 -18.00 10.06 -17.93
C GLN A 316 -18.72 10.78 -16.77
N THR A 317 -19.53 10.06 -16.00
CA THR A 317 -20.18 10.62 -14.80
C THR A 317 -19.15 10.96 -13.71
N PHE A 318 -18.11 10.16 -13.57
CA PHE A 318 -17.00 10.50 -12.67
C PHE A 318 -16.31 11.79 -13.10
N GLU A 319 -15.98 11.91 -14.37
CA GLU A 319 -15.25 13.05 -14.93
C GLU A 319 -16.04 14.36 -14.82
N THR A 320 -17.36 14.31 -15.07
CA THR A 320 -18.19 15.53 -15.15
C THR A 320 -18.86 15.91 -13.82
N CYS A 321 -19.03 14.97 -12.87
CA CYS A 321 -19.78 15.19 -11.65
C CYS A 321 -18.95 14.88 -10.39
N TRP A 322 -18.53 13.61 -10.22
CA TRP A 322 -17.92 13.17 -8.96
C TRP A 322 -16.55 13.78 -8.70
N ILE A 323 -15.65 13.76 -9.68
CA ILE A 323 -14.30 14.34 -9.55
C ILE A 323 -14.37 15.85 -9.27
N PRO A 324 -15.15 16.67 -10.00
CA PRO A 324 -15.28 18.10 -9.69
C PRO A 324 -15.84 18.39 -8.29
N ALA A 325 -16.82 17.61 -7.81
CA ALA A 325 -17.37 17.76 -6.47
C ALA A 325 -16.36 17.39 -5.38
N GLU A 326 -15.64 16.29 -5.56
CA GLU A 326 -14.57 15.84 -4.66
C GLU A 326 -13.42 16.86 -4.62
N GLU A 327 -12.92 17.34 -5.75
CA GLU A 327 -11.86 18.34 -5.82
C GLU A 327 -12.29 19.69 -5.20
N ARG A 328 -13.57 20.04 -5.26
CA ARG A 328 -14.10 21.22 -4.55
C ARG A 328 -14.01 21.01 -3.04
N TYR A 329 -14.44 19.86 -2.54
CA TYR A 329 -14.32 19.48 -1.13
C TYR A 329 -12.86 19.55 -0.66
N LEU A 330 -11.95 18.90 -1.37
CA LEU A 330 -10.54 18.85 -1.01
C LEU A 330 -9.93 20.26 -0.91
N ARG A 331 -10.25 21.14 -1.88
CA ARG A 331 -9.77 22.52 -1.88
C ARG A 331 -10.44 23.42 -0.85
N SER A 332 -11.76 23.27 -0.63
CA SER A 332 -12.49 24.15 0.29
C SER A 332 -12.02 24.02 1.73
N PHE A 333 -11.55 22.84 2.11
CA PHE A 333 -11.11 22.55 3.46
C PHE A 333 -9.62 22.25 3.57
N ASP A 334 -8.87 22.45 2.49
CA ASP A 334 -7.41 22.17 2.42
C ASP A 334 -7.04 20.79 2.96
N ILE A 335 -7.82 19.78 2.58
CA ILE A 335 -7.76 18.42 3.16
C ILE A 335 -6.39 17.77 2.91
N GLU A 336 -5.83 17.97 1.72
CA GLU A 336 -4.56 17.35 1.29
C GLU A 336 -3.34 17.87 2.06
N ASN A 337 -3.34 19.16 2.45
CA ASN A 337 -2.22 19.81 3.13
C ASN A 337 -2.43 19.91 4.64
N GLY A 338 -3.53 19.39 5.17
CA GLY A 338 -3.80 19.36 6.60
C GLY A 338 -2.88 18.42 7.38
N ASP A 339 -3.18 18.22 8.65
CA ASP A 339 -2.49 17.22 9.49
C ASP A 339 -2.91 15.81 9.07
N VAL A 340 -2.31 15.31 7.98
CA VAL A 340 -2.59 14.01 7.37
C VAL A 340 -1.29 13.30 6.96
N LEU A 341 -1.26 11.99 7.11
CA LEU A 341 -0.21 11.18 6.46
C LEU A 341 -0.62 10.95 5.01
N ARG A 342 0.09 11.64 4.10
CA ARG A 342 -0.18 11.59 2.66
C ARG A 342 0.55 10.42 2.01
N LEU A 343 -0.17 9.67 1.17
CA LEU A 343 0.35 8.57 0.38
C LEU A 343 0.02 8.79 -1.10
N ASP A 344 1.04 8.92 -1.92
CA ASP A 344 0.90 8.95 -3.37
C ASP A 344 0.97 7.52 -3.92
N THR A 345 -0.15 7.06 -4.47
CA THR A 345 -0.29 5.70 -4.98
C THR A 345 -0.08 5.60 -6.49
N THR A 346 0.39 6.66 -7.16
CA THR A 346 0.56 6.70 -8.62
C THR A 346 1.37 5.52 -9.12
N ALA A 347 2.47 5.19 -8.44
CA ALA A 347 3.38 4.11 -8.84
C ALA A 347 3.08 2.76 -8.15
N PHE A 348 2.06 2.64 -7.28
CA PHE A 348 1.83 1.42 -6.49
C PHE A 348 1.32 0.24 -7.31
N PHE A 349 0.73 0.51 -8.47
CA PHE A 349 0.02 -0.49 -9.29
C PHE A 349 0.44 -0.40 -10.76
N LEU A 350 1.67 0.04 -11.02
CA LEU A 350 2.23 0.14 -12.37
C LEU A 350 2.74 -1.21 -12.90
N GLU A 351 2.25 -2.32 -12.37
CA GLU A 351 2.57 -3.68 -12.83
C GLU A 351 1.55 -4.23 -13.83
#